data_dde9c096736ed331b2773039e9854180
#
_entry.id   dde9c096736ed331b2773039e9854180
#
_cell.length_a   1.000
_cell.length_b   1.000
_cell.length_c   1.000
_cell.angle_alpha   90.00
_cell.angle_beta   90.00
_cell.angle_gamma   90.00
#
_symmetry.space_group_name_H-M   'P 1'
#
loop_
_entity.id
_entity.type
_entity.pdbx_description
1 polymer ?
#
loop_
_entity_poly.entity_id
_entity_poly.type
_entity_poly.pdbx_seq_one_letter_code
_entity_poly.pdbx_strand_id
1 'polypeptide(L)'
;MRNSHFAWKGIYRFTEPGINAEGIRVYPFDNSFPIDVSFQKALGPRLVRLNRHEFFEIIYMYSGKTNIQVRDRLLPAKAGDLVVIGPNLYHRVLHKPNAAVKIVSMNFQPEIARSGRAAEEEEYYLSPFLSQKSDFPHVISNSRKLSKEVFELIVRIHRELPARTLVKRMAVRTYLKMILFLLFRHYADHIGSFDLLDDERKKLQRLEPAFKLLEQSFTQPIEVRDAAHACAMSSSHFMKFFKLTVGQTFRAYLTSFRIAKAQHLLMNNEIPIAEISQQVGFCSQSYFGEVFRALVGTTPRTYRQRSLT
;
A
#
# COMPACT_ATOMS: atom_id res chain seq x y z
N MET A 1 -16.82 17.21 -27.86
CA MET A 1 -17.24 16.34 -26.75
C MET A 1 -16.92 17.08 -25.47
N ARG A 2 -17.93 17.53 -24.73
CA ARG A 2 -17.76 18.30 -23.49
C ARG A 2 -17.14 17.41 -22.44
N ASN A 3 -15.95 17.80 -21.95
CA ASN A 3 -15.33 17.20 -20.76
C ASN A 3 -16.38 17.23 -19.64
N SER A 4 -16.89 16.09 -19.25
CA SER A 4 -17.68 15.96 -18.02
C SER A 4 -16.75 16.27 -16.87
N HIS A 5 -16.73 17.54 -16.45
CA HIS A 5 -15.94 17.96 -15.30
C HIS A 5 -16.36 17.15 -14.09
N PHE A 6 -15.49 16.24 -13.66
CA PHE A 6 -15.60 15.62 -12.35
C PHE A 6 -15.53 16.76 -11.32
N ALA A 7 -16.69 17.13 -10.77
CA ALA A 7 -16.72 18.15 -9.75
C ALA A 7 -16.29 17.53 -8.41
N TRP A 8 -15.13 17.91 -7.92
CA TRP A 8 -14.66 17.52 -6.56
C TRP A 8 -15.62 17.99 -5.45
N LYS A 9 -16.54 18.92 -5.71
CA LYS A 9 -17.48 19.47 -4.75
C LYS A 9 -18.44 18.40 -4.23
N GLY A 10 -18.40 18.15 -2.93
CA GLY A 10 -19.35 17.27 -2.21
C GLY A 10 -18.91 15.81 -2.00
N ILE A 11 -17.77 15.38 -2.54
CA ILE A 11 -17.28 14.01 -2.35
C ILE A 11 -16.07 14.01 -1.41
N TYR A 12 -16.22 14.64 -0.25
CA TYR A 12 -15.23 14.54 0.81
C TYR A 12 -15.66 13.44 1.78
N ARG A 13 -15.10 12.25 1.64
CA ARG A 13 -14.92 11.39 2.81
C ARG A 13 -13.49 11.59 3.28
N PHE A 14 -13.30 12.39 4.32
CA PHE A 14 -12.11 12.34 5.12
C PHE A 14 -12.18 11.04 5.92
N THR A 15 -11.76 9.95 5.32
CA THR A 15 -11.53 8.72 6.05
C THR A 15 -10.04 8.70 6.35
N GLU A 16 -9.68 8.94 7.61
CA GLU A 16 -8.39 8.44 8.07
C GLU A 16 -8.36 6.96 7.74
N PRO A 17 -7.31 6.48 7.06
CA PRO A 17 -7.20 5.06 6.82
C PRO A 17 -7.25 4.35 8.17
N GLY A 18 -8.19 3.41 8.35
CA GLY A 18 -8.28 2.57 9.53
C GLY A 18 -7.04 1.71 9.63
N ILE A 19 -5.97 2.27 10.21
CA ILE A 19 -4.71 1.57 10.43
C ILE A 19 -4.75 1.02 11.85
N ASN A 20 -4.79 -0.30 11.97
CA ASN A 20 -4.81 -0.97 13.25
C ASN A 20 -3.47 -0.83 14.02
N ALA A 21 -3.39 -1.42 15.22
CA ALA A 21 -2.18 -1.39 16.03
C ALA A 21 -0.99 -2.01 15.30
N GLU A 22 -1.21 -2.97 14.42
CA GLU A 22 -0.21 -3.68 13.62
C GLU A 22 0.35 -2.87 12.44
N GLY A 23 -0.15 -1.64 12.22
CA GLY A 23 0.20 -0.87 11.03
C GLY A 23 -0.43 -1.43 9.75
N ILE A 24 -1.43 -2.30 9.90
CA ILE A 24 -2.20 -2.85 8.78
C ILE A 24 -3.39 -1.94 8.55
N ARG A 25 -3.54 -1.46 7.34
CA ARG A 25 -4.71 -0.71 6.92
C ARG A 25 -5.84 -1.68 6.63
N VAL A 26 -6.86 -1.66 7.48
CA VAL A 26 -8.10 -2.41 7.29
C VAL A 26 -9.07 -1.51 6.53
N TYR A 27 -9.50 -1.97 5.37
CA TYR A 27 -10.47 -1.23 4.56
C TYR A 27 -11.87 -1.86 4.71
N PRO A 28 -12.92 -1.06 4.98
CA PRO A 28 -14.27 -1.57 5.20
C PRO A 28 -14.96 -1.88 3.87
N PHE A 29 -14.48 -2.88 3.16
CA PHE A 29 -15.13 -3.35 1.94
C PHE A 29 -16.52 -3.91 2.20
N ASP A 30 -17.41 -3.78 1.21
CA ASP A 30 -18.55 -4.68 1.10
C ASP A 30 -18.02 -6.07 0.71
N ASN A 31 -18.08 -7.02 1.65
CA ASN A 31 -17.57 -8.39 1.44
C ASN A 31 -18.18 -9.07 0.20
N SER A 32 -19.39 -8.68 -0.21
CA SER A 32 -20.02 -9.22 -1.42
C SER A 32 -19.50 -8.60 -2.71
N PHE A 33 -18.79 -7.44 -2.62
CA PHE A 33 -18.26 -6.71 -3.77
C PHE A 33 -17.08 -5.81 -3.34
N PRO A 34 -15.89 -6.39 -3.09
CA PRO A 34 -14.78 -5.73 -2.40
C PRO A 34 -13.98 -4.79 -3.30
N ILE A 35 -14.59 -3.68 -3.68
CA ILE A 35 -13.97 -2.55 -4.40
C ILE A 35 -14.59 -1.25 -3.90
N ASP A 36 -13.77 -0.21 -3.74
CA ASP A 36 -14.24 1.13 -3.42
C ASP A 36 -13.33 2.21 -4.02
N VAL A 37 -13.89 3.39 -4.18
CA VAL A 37 -13.20 4.60 -4.64
C VAL A 37 -13.39 5.71 -3.62
N SER A 38 -12.31 6.16 -3.00
CA SER A 38 -12.31 7.21 -1.99
C SER A 38 -11.61 8.48 -2.49
N PHE A 39 -12.10 9.62 -2.02
CA PHE A 39 -11.57 10.93 -2.33
C PHE A 39 -11.02 11.55 -1.05
N GLN A 40 -9.72 11.85 -1.05
CA GLN A 40 -9.03 12.32 0.14
C GLN A 40 -8.38 13.67 -0.13
N LYS A 41 -8.56 14.60 0.80
CA LYS A 41 -7.85 15.88 0.82
C LYS A 41 -6.96 15.91 2.04
N ALA A 42 -5.67 15.93 1.82
CA ALA A 42 -4.73 16.16 2.89
C ALA A 42 -4.51 17.65 3.08
N LEU A 43 -4.78 18.12 4.29
CA LEU A 43 -4.54 19.49 4.74
C LEU A 43 -3.66 19.43 5.98
N GLY A 44 -2.60 20.24 5.99
CA GLY A 44 -1.77 20.45 7.18
C GLY A 44 -0.73 19.37 7.47
N PRO A 45 -0.08 19.47 8.63
CA PRO A 45 1.10 18.67 8.99
C PRO A 45 0.77 17.24 9.47
N ARG A 46 -0.42 16.72 9.15
CA ARG A 46 -0.81 15.36 9.56
C ARG A 46 0.16 14.33 8.97
N LEU A 47 0.77 13.59 9.86
CA LEU A 47 1.67 12.50 9.51
C LEU A 47 0.82 11.24 9.28
N VAL A 48 0.57 10.88 8.02
CA VAL A 48 0.00 9.57 7.71
C VAL A 48 0.97 8.51 8.19
N ARG A 49 0.45 7.56 8.99
CA ARG A 49 1.25 6.44 9.50
C ARG A 49 1.78 5.61 8.34
N LEU A 50 3.00 5.11 8.50
CA LEU A 50 3.52 4.04 7.66
C LEU A 50 2.60 2.82 7.83
N ASN A 51 2.03 2.33 6.75
CA ASN A 51 1.07 1.24 6.77
C ASN A 51 1.27 0.29 5.60
N ARG A 52 0.74 -0.91 5.74
CA ARG A 52 0.59 -1.89 4.67
C ARG A 52 -0.84 -2.41 4.62
N HIS A 53 -1.20 -3.03 3.55
CA HIS A 53 -2.51 -3.69 3.39
C HIS A 53 -2.39 -4.92 2.48
N GLU A 54 -3.41 -5.76 2.46
CA GLU A 54 -3.48 -6.97 1.63
C GLU A 54 -4.23 -6.76 0.31
N PHE A 55 -5.01 -5.69 0.22
CA PHE A 55 -5.71 -5.32 -0.99
C PHE A 55 -4.80 -4.58 -1.99
N PHE A 56 -5.28 -4.37 -3.21
CA PHE A 56 -4.60 -3.61 -4.25
C PHE A 56 -5.06 -2.16 -4.24
N GLU A 57 -4.13 -1.23 -4.42
CA GLU A 57 -4.42 0.20 -4.37
C GLU A 57 -3.87 0.91 -5.60
N ILE A 58 -4.72 1.76 -6.19
CA ILE A 58 -4.34 2.71 -7.22
C ILE A 58 -4.63 4.11 -6.69
N ILE A 59 -3.60 4.95 -6.62
CA ILE A 59 -3.72 6.34 -6.18
C ILE A 59 -3.54 7.25 -7.39
N TYR A 60 -4.54 8.08 -7.68
CA TYR A 60 -4.43 9.14 -8.65
C TYR A 60 -4.24 10.49 -7.96
N MET A 61 -3.19 11.21 -8.34
CA MET A 61 -2.88 12.54 -7.84
C MET A 61 -3.79 13.57 -8.53
N TYR A 62 -4.91 13.93 -7.89
CA TYR A 62 -5.88 14.86 -8.50
C TYR A 62 -5.36 16.29 -8.51
N SER A 63 -4.73 16.76 -7.43
CA SER A 63 -4.08 18.08 -7.37
C SER A 63 -2.96 18.12 -6.34
N GLY A 64 -2.03 19.05 -6.50
CA GLY A 64 -0.88 19.24 -5.63
C GLY A 64 0.33 18.40 -6.03
N LYS A 65 1.35 18.41 -5.15
CA LYS A 65 2.57 17.62 -5.29
C LYS A 65 3.03 17.15 -3.93
N THR A 66 3.51 15.91 -3.86
CA THR A 66 4.00 15.29 -2.63
C THR A 66 5.03 14.21 -2.93
N ASN A 67 5.56 13.58 -1.90
CA ASN A 67 6.28 12.32 -2.05
C ASN A 67 5.41 11.17 -1.55
N ILE A 68 5.46 10.06 -2.27
CA ILE A 68 4.93 8.78 -1.83
C ILE A 68 6.11 7.98 -1.31
N GLN A 69 6.07 7.60 -0.04
CA GLN A 69 7.04 6.65 0.50
C GLN A 69 6.56 5.24 0.19
N VAL A 70 7.40 4.44 -0.46
CA VAL A 70 7.20 3.00 -0.65
C VAL A 70 8.47 2.32 -0.16
N ARG A 71 8.34 1.51 0.88
CA ARG A 71 9.49 0.95 1.63
C ARG A 71 10.38 2.08 2.18
N ASP A 72 11.66 2.10 1.80
CA ASP A 72 12.67 3.12 2.11
C ASP A 72 12.81 4.21 1.03
N ARG A 73 12.08 4.07 -0.10
CA ARG A 73 12.16 5.00 -1.24
C ARG A 73 11.15 6.13 -1.13
N LEU A 74 11.58 7.34 -1.42
CA LEU A 74 10.73 8.52 -1.56
C LEU A 74 10.52 8.83 -3.03
N LEU A 75 9.32 8.64 -3.51
CA LEU A 75 8.93 8.79 -4.90
C LEU A 75 8.17 10.11 -5.08
N PRO A 76 8.67 11.08 -5.83
CA PRO A 76 7.94 12.31 -6.09
C PRO A 76 6.71 12.03 -6.96
N ALA A 77 5.58 12.61 -6.57
CA ALA A 77 4.32 12.52 -7.30
C ALA A 77 3.63 13.89 -7.35
N LYS A 78 3.02 14.22 -8.47
CA LYS A 78 2.34 15.49 -8.75
C LYS A 78 0.98 15.27 -9.42
N ALA A 79 0.22 16.33 -9.54
CA ALA A 79 -1.09 16.30 -10.19
C ALA A 79 -1.05 15.58 -11.55
N GLY A 80 -1.97 14.64 -11.73
CA GLY A 80 -2.10 13.80 -12.91
C GLY A 80 -1.28 12.50 -12.87
N ASP A 81 -0.36 12.32 -11.92
CA ASP A 81 0.37 11.07 -11.77
C ASP A 81 -0.52 9.97 -11.17
N LEU A 82 -0.21 8.73 -11.53
CA LEU A 82 -0.84 7.53 -11.01
C LEU A 82 0.18 6.72 -10.22
N VAL A 83 -0.23 6.17 -9.08
CA VAL A 83 0.64 5.34 -8.22
C VAL A 83 0.00 3.97 -8.03
N VAL A 84 0.77 2.91 -8.22
CA VAL A 84 0.30 1.52 -8.13
C VAL A 84 0.98 0.85 -6.94
N ILE A 85 0.19 0.40 -5.98
CA ILE A 85 0.65 -0.24 -4.74
C ILE A 85 0.08 -1.64 -4.64
N GLY A 86 0.96 -2.61 -4.53
CA GLY A 86 0.64 -4.01 -4.30
C GLY A 86 0.45 -4.36 -2.82
N PRO A 87 0.05 -5.59 -2.54
CA PRO A 87 -0.17 -6.06 -1.17
C PRO A 87 1.13 -6.12 -0.38
N ASN A 88 1.02 -5.98 0.94
CA ASN A 88 2.09 -6.13 1.92
C ASN A 88 3.30 -5.18 1.75
N LEU A 89 3.15 -4.09 1.00
CA LEU A 89 4.17 -3.05 0.88
C LEU A 89 3.94 -1.95 1.91
N TYR A 90 4.94 -1.69 2.74
CA TYR A 90 4.91 -0.51 3.60
C TYR A 90 5.00 0.76 2.77
N HIS A 91 3.97 1.59 2.87
CA HIS A 91 3.87 2.84 2.13
C HIS A 91 3.08 3.90 2.89
N ARG A 92 3.17 5.14 2.44
CA ARG A 92 2.33 6.27 2.87
C ARG A 92 2.45 7.44 1.90
N VAL A 93 1.44 8.29 1.89
CA VAL A 93 1.48 9.61 1.24
C VAL A 93 2.04 10.62 2.23
N LEU A 94 3.13 11.29 1.90
CA LEU A 94 3.72 12.33 2.76
C LEU A 94 3.02 13.66 2.51
N HIS A 95 2.67 14.35 3.58
CA HIS A 95 2.06 15.67 3.50
C HIS A 95 3.07 16.74 3.91
N LYS A 96 3.20 17.78 3.08
CA LYS A 96 3.95 18.99 3.46
C LYS A 96 3.01 19.93 4.21
N PRO A 97 3.48 20.63 5.26
CA PRO A 97 2.63 21.46 6.13
C PRO A 97 1.74 22.48 5.39
N ASN A 98 2.21 23.03 4.28
CA ASN A 98 1.53 24.09 3.53
C ASN A 98 1.05 23.69 2.14
N ALA A 99 0.98 22.39 1.84
CA ALA A 99 0.55 21.90 0.53
C ALA A 99 -0.77 21.14 0.65
N ALA A 100 -1.81 21.67 0.03
CA ALA A 100 -3.06 20.92 -0.16
C ALA A 100 -2.86 19.87 -1.26
N VAL A 101 -2.98 18.60 -0.91
CA VAL A 101 -2.94 17.48 -1.85
C VAL A 101 -4.31 16.84 -1.89
N LYS A 102 -4.84 16.63 -3.10
CA LYS A 102 -6.06 15.86 -3.32
C LYS A 102 -5.70 14.59 -4.07
N ILE A 103 -6.13 13.45 -3.53
CA ILE A 103 -5.92 12.15 -4.14
C ILE A 103 -7.24 11.40 -4.31
N VAL A 104 -7.30 10.57 -5.33
CA VAL A 104 -8.35 9.58 -5.52
C VAL A 104 -7.72 8.23 -5.35
N SER A 105 -8.17 7.45 -4.37
CA SER A 105 -7.68 6.10 -4.12
C SER A 105 -8.75 5.09 -4.51
N MET A 106 -8.43 4.16 -5.39
CA MET A 106 -9.22 2.99 -5.70
C MET A 106 -8.59 1.78 -5.03
N ASN A 107 -9.36 1.15 -4.14
CA ASN A 107 -8.95 -0.02 -3.38
C ASN A 107 -9.82 -1.21 -3.80
N PHE A 108 -9.22 -2.38 -4.01
CA PHE A 108 -9.98 -3.57 -4.38
C PHE A 108 -9.24 -4.85 -3.96
N GLN A 109 -10.02 -5.90 -3.71
CA GLN A 109 -9.47 -7.24 -3.52
C GLN A 109 -9.39 -7.98 -4.85
N PRO A 110 -8.40 -8.88 -5.05
CA PRO A 110 -8.18 -9.56 -6.33
C PRO A 110 -9.38 -10.37 -6.81
N GLU A 111 -10.24 -10.85 -5.90
CA GLU A 111 -11.43 -11.65 -6.20
C GLU A 111 -12.43 -10.90 -7.10
N ILE A 112 -12.47 -9.56 -7.03
CA ILE A 112 -13.39 -8.76 -7.84
C ILE A 112 -13.04 -8.82 -9.33
N ALA A 113 -11.76 -9.01 -9.65
CA ALA A 113 -11.27 -9.10 -11.03
C ALA A 113 -11.47 -10.49 -11.63
N ARG A 114 -11.67 -11.53 -10.79
CA ARG A 114 -11.80 -12.92 -11.23
C ARG A 114 -13.22 -13.23 -11.67
N SER A 115 -13.39 -13.91 -12.79
CA SER A 115 -14.67 -14.38 -13.30
C SER A 115 -14.58 -15.82 -13.80
N GLY A 116 -14.98 -16.77 -12.96
CA GLY A 116 -15.22 -18.14 -13.34
C GLY A 116 -14.00 -18.92 -13.81
N ARG A 117 -14.15 -19.70 -14.92
CA ARG A 117 -13.14 -20.63 -15.42
C ARG A 117 -11.94 -19.99 -16.14
N ALA A 118 -12.00 -18.70 -16.49
CA ALA A 118 -10.89 -17.96 -17.11
C ALA A 118 -9.92 -17.36 -16.10
N ALA A 119 -9.85 -17.92 -14.88
CA ALA A 119 -9.08 -17.36 -13.77
C ALA A 119 -7.57 -17.24 -14.05
N GLU A 120 -7.00 -18.12 -14.88
CA GLU A 120 -5.57 -18.10 -15.19
C GLU A 120 -5.17 -16.85 -15.99
N GLU A 121 -5.87 -16.55 -17.09
CA GLU A 121 -5.58 -15.36 -17.90
C GLU A 121 -5.86 -14.06 -17.12
N GLU A 122 -6.87 -14.06 -16.25
CA GLU A 122 -7.25 -12.91 -15.42
C GLU A 122 -6.20 -12.60 -14.34
N GLU A 123 -5.46 -13.60 -13.88
CA GLU A 123 -4.36 -13.41 -12.93
C GLU A 123 -3.19 -12.61 -13.52
N TYR A 124 -2.97 -12.69 -14.84
CA TYR A 124 -1.93 -11.90 -15.51
C TYR A 124 -2.18 -10.40 -15.39
N TYR A 125 -3.43 -9.96 -15.41
CA TYR A 125 -3.77 -8.55 -15.24
C TYR A 125 -3.43 -8.01 -13.84
N LEU A 126 -3.28 -8.88 -12.84
CA LEU A 126 -2.91 -8.51 -11.47
C LEU A 126 -1.39 -8.40 -11.26
N SER A 127 -0.59 -8.83 -12.24
CA SER A 127 0.87 -8.83 -12.15
C SER A 127 1.50 -7.48 -11.80
N PRO A 128 0.98 -6.32 -12.24
CA PRO A 128 1.52 -5.02 -11.81
C PRO A 128 1.47 -4.79 -10.30
N PHE A 129 0.65 -5.53 -9.57
CA PHE A 129 0.53 -5.47 -8.13
C PHE A 129 1.33 -6.56 -7.42
N LEU A 130 1.50 -7.72 -8.04
CA LEU A 130 2.14 -8.89 -7.45
C LEU A 130 3.66 -8.89 -7.67
N SER A 131 4.14 -8.36 -8.80
CA SER A 131 5.56 -8.38 -9.20
C SER A 131 6.29 -7.07 -8.90
N GLN A 132 6.06 -6.48 -7.73
CA GLN A 132 6.66 -5.18 -7.36
C GLN A 132 8.02 -5.36 -6.66
N LYS A 133 9.07 -5.64 -7.43
CA LYS A 133 10.46 -5.75 -6.96
C LYS A 133 10.98 -4.39 -6.44
N SER A 134 12.22 -4.37 -5.93
CA SER A 134 12.83 -3.17 -5.33
C SER A 134 12.95 -1.98 -6.28
N ASP A 135 13.08 -2.21 -7.57
CA ASP A 135 13.21 -1.23 -8.65
C ASP A 135 11.90 -0.90 -9.36
N PHE A 136 10.79 -1.52 -8.95
CA PHE A 136 9.49 -1.32 -9.59
C PHE A 136 9.11 0.19 -9.65
N PRO A 137 8.71 0.70 -10.84
CA PRO A 137 8.36 2.10 -11.02
C PRO A 137 6.90 2.36 -10.60
N HIS A 138 6.68 2.49 -9.28
CA HIS A 138 5.34 2.69 -8.70
C HIS A 138 4.59 3.90 -9.25
N VAL A 139 5.30 4.95 -9.70
CA VAL A 139 4.70 6.20 -10.19
C VAL A 139 4.67 6.23 -11.70
N ILE A 140 3.50 6.31 -12.28
CA ILE A 140 3.26 6.54 -13.70
C ILE A 140 3.02 8.03 -13.91
N SER A 141 3.92 8.68 -14.65
CA SER A 141 3.85 10.12 -14.88
C SER A 141 2.64 10.52 -15.73
N ASN A 142 2.06 11.69 -15.44
CA ASN A 142 0.95 12.30 -16.16
C ASN A 142 1.26 12.66 -17.63
N SER A 143 2.55 12.69 -18.02
CA SER A 143 2.95 12.87 -19.42
C SER A 143 2.46 11.74 -20.34
N ARG A 144 2.06 10.59 -19.73
CA ARG A 144 1.50 9.46 -20.45
C ARG A 144 -0.03 9.54 -20.46
N LYS A 145 -0.66 9.36 -21.61
CA LYS A 145 -2.13 9.31 -21.76
C LYS A 145 -2.80 8.31 -20.84
N LEU A 146 -2.06 7.25 -20.47
CA LEU A 146 -2.47 6.18 -19.58
C LEU A 146 -3.04 6.67 -18.24
N SER A 147 -2.33 7.58 -17.56
CA SER A 147 -2.78 8.07 -16.25
C SER A 147 -4.16 8.73 -16.33
N LYS A 148 -4.42 9.51 -17.36
CA LYS A 148 -5.73 10.14 -17.59
C LYS A 148 -6.81 9.12 -17.94
N GLU A 149 -6.51 8.15 -18.79
CA GLU A 149 -7.44 7.08 -19.21
C GLU A 149 -7.86 6.23 -18.02
N VAL A 150 -6.89 5.83 -17.18
CA VAL A 150 -7.17 5.10 -15.93
C VAL A 150 -8.03 5.93 -14.97
N PHE A 151 -7.75 7.21 -14.81
CA PHE A 151 -8.57 8.07 -13.96
C PHE A 151 -10.01 8.20 -14.46
N GLU A 152 -10.25 8.32 -15.76
CA GLU A 152 -11.59 8.35 -16.35
C GLU A 152 -12.37 7.06 -16.06
N LEU A 153 -11.70 5.90 -16.11
CA LEU A 153 -12.29 4.61 -15.73
C LEU A 153 -12.61 4.54 -14.24
N ILE A 154 -11.72 5.03 -13.36
CA ILE A 154 -11.95 5.11 -11.90
C ILE A 154 -13.21 5.97 -11.63
N VAL A 155 -13.36 7.09 -12.30
CA VAL A 155 -14.55 7.94 -12.16
C VAL A 155 -15.82 7.21 -12.60
N ARG A 156 -15.77 6.42 -13.68
CA ARG A 156 -16.92 5.58 -14.10
C ARG A 156 -17.25 4.52 -13.04
N ILE A 157 -16.25 3.82 -12.52
CA ILE A 157 -16.44 2.87 -11.40
C ILE A 157 -17.14 3.56 -10.23
N HIS A 158 -16.63 4.71 -9.78
CA HIS A 158 -17.22 5.45 -8.67
C HIS A 158 -18.71 5.79 -8.89
N ARG A 159 -19.13 6.12 -10.12
CA ARG A 159 -20.51 6.43 -10.44
C ARG A 159 -21.45 5.21 -10.38
N GLU A 160 -20.90 4.01 -10.61
CA GLU A 160 -21.67 2.78 -10.59
C GLU A 160 -21.78 2.14 -9.20
N LEU A 161 -20.77 2.37 -8.31
CA LEU A 161 -20.69 1.75 -6.98
C LEU A 161 -21.92 1.94 -6.07
N PRO A 162 -22.61 3.11 -6.04
CA PRO A 162 -23.74 3.31 -5.14
C PRO A 162 -24.93 2.39 -5.40
N ALA A 163 -25.11 1.92 -6.63
CA ALA A 163 -26.23 1.07 -6.99
C ALA A 163 -25.80 -0.39 -7.13
N ARG A 164 -26.33 -1.24 -6.27
CA ARG A 164 -25.98 -2.66 -6.12
C ARG A 164 -26.66 -3.60 -7.12
N THR A 165 -27.09 -3.11 -8.29
CA THR A 165 -27.71 -3.96 -9.32
C THR A 165 -26.68 -4.81 -10.05
N LEU A 166 -27.10 -5.98 -10.57
CA LEU A 166 -26.23 -6.88 -11.34
C LEU A 166 -25.56 -6.14 -12.52
N VAL A 167 -26.31 -5.34 -13.26
CA VAL A 167 -25.80 -4.59 -14.42
C VAL A 167 -24.66 -3.65 -14.03
N LYS A 168 -24.81 -2.94 -12.89
CA LYS A 168 -23.78 -2.02 -12.41
C LYS A 168 -22.56 -2.74 -11.86
N ARG A 169 -22.73 -3.89 -11.21
CA ARG A 169 -21.60 -4.75 -10.83
C ARG A 169 -20.82 -5.26 -12.05
N MET A 170 -21.52 -5.62 -13.12
CA MET A 170 -20.89 -5.99 -14.40
C MET A 170 -20.11 -4.83 -15.00
N ALA A 171 -20.70 -3.61 -15.02
CA ALA A 171 -20.02 -2.40 -15.51
C ALA A 171 -18.71 -2.12 -14.71
N VAL A 172 -18.77 -2.16 -13.38
CA VAL A 172 -17.59 -1.98 -12.51
C VAL A 172 -16.51 -3.00 -12.82
N ARG A 173 -16.85 -4.29 -12.93
CA ARG A 173 -15.88 -5.33 -13.29
C ARG A 173 -15.26 -5.09 -14.66
N THR A 174 -16.04 -4.66 -15.64
CA THR A 174 -15.55 -4.36 -17.00
C THR A 174 -14.57 -3.18 -16.97
N TYR A 175 -14.89 -2.10 -16.27
CA TYR A 175 -14.00 -0.95 -16.14
C TYR A 175 -12.73 -1.30 -15.36
N LEU A 176 -12.85 -2.10 -14.30
CA LEU A 176 -11.69 -2.60 -13.55
C LEU A 176 -10.78 -3.45 -14.45
N LYS A 177 -11.33 -4.40 -15.19
CA LYS A 177 -10.54 -5.23 -16.13
C LYS A 177 -9.82 -4.38 -17.17
N MET A 178 -10.47 -3.32 -17.69
CA MET A 178 -9.80 -2.40 -18.60
C MET A 178 -8.63 -1.67 -17.93
N ILE A 179 -8.80 -1.19 -16.70
CA ILE A 179 -7.70 -0.57 -15.92
C ILE A 179 -6.55 -1.56 -15.76
N LEU A 180 -6.85 -2.79 -15.33
CA LEU A 180 -5.85 -3.83 -15.11
C LEU A 180 -5.10 -4.18 -16.40
N PHE A 181 -5.81 -4.32 -17.53
CA PHE A 181 -5.21 -4.54 -18.84
C PHE A 181 -4.28 -3.38 -19.25
N LEU A 182 -4.69 -2.13 -19.04
CA LEU A 182 -3.89 -0.95 -19.35
C LEU A 182 -2.60 -0.91 -18.51
N LEU A 183 -2.70 -1.23 -17.22
CA LEU A 183 -1.54 -1.32 -16.32
C LEU A 183 -0.62 -2.48 -16.71
N PHE A 184 -1.19 -3.66 -16.97
CA PHE A 184 -0.45 -4.82 -17.44
C PHE A 184 0.37 -4.49 -18.70
N ARG A 185 -0.27 -3.91 -19.72
CA ARG A 185 0.41 -3.48 -20.96
C ARG A 185 1.51 -2.46 -20.70
N HIS A 186 1.30 -1.54 -19.75
CA HIS A 186 2.29 -0.53 -19.38
C HIS A 186 3.53 -1.13 -18.69
N TYR A 187 3.32 -2.14 -17.88
CA TYR A 187 4.38 -2.78 -17.10
C TYR A 187 4.92 -4.07 -17.76
N ALA A 188 4.51 -4.39 -18.97
CA ALA A 188 4.89 -5.64 -19.64
C ALA A 188 6.41 -5.88 -19.65
N ASP A 189 7.20 -4.83 -19.92
CA ASP A 189 8.66 -4.91 -19.94
C ASP A 189 9.28 -5.12 -18.53
N HIS A 190 8.53 -4.81 -17.46
CA HIS A 190 8.98 -4.94 -16.07
C HIS A 190 8.54 -6.25 -15.40
N ILE A 191 7.52 -6.91 -15.97
CA ILE A 191 6.87 -8.08 -15.35
C ILE A 191 7.54 -9.38 -15.79
N GLY A 192 8.15 -9.40 -16.98
CA GLY A 192 8.74 -10.61 -17.53
C GLY A 192 7.71 -11.55 -18.17
N SER A 193 8.13 -12.79 -18.51
CA SER A 193 7.27 -13.77 -19.18
C SER A 193 6.15 -14.30 -18.30
N PHE A 194 5.09 -14.80 -18.93
CA PHE A 194 3.86 -15.27 -18.31
C PHE A 194 4.04 -16.37 -17.24
N ASP A 195 5.03 -17.24 -17.39
CA ASP A 195 5.32 -18.32 -16.42
C ASP A 195 5.76 -17.83 -15.03
N LEU A 196 6.11 -16.55 -14.91
CA LEU A 196 6.61 -15.96 -13.66
C LEU A 196 5.51 -15.53 -12.69
N LEU A 197 4.25 -15.38 -13.12
CA LEU A 197 3.21 -14.75 -12.31
C LEU A 197 2.55 -15.70 -11.31
N ASP A 198 2.27 -16.93 -11.72
CA ASP A 198 1.80 -17.96 -10.79
C ASP A 198 2.89 -18.28 -9.76
N ASP A 199 4.15 -18.20 -10.18
CA ASP A 199 5.31 -18.32 -9.31
C ASP A 199 5.39 -17.16 -8.28
N GLU A 200 5.11 -15.92 -8.65
CA GLU A 200 5.13 -14.77 -7.71
C GLU A 200 4.03 -14.90 -6.65
N ARG A 201 2.84 -15.34 -6.99
CA ARG A 201 1.76 -15.61 -6.02
C ARG A 201 2.13 -16.75 -5.07
N LYS A 202 2.62 -17.87 -5.60
CA LYS A 202 3.12 -18.99 -4.81
C LYS A 202 4.26 -18.55 -3.89
N LYS A 203 5.12 -17.65 -4.35
CA LYS A 203 6.19 -17.06 -3.52
C LYS A 203 5.62 -16.29 -2.33
N LEU A 204 4.63 -15.43 -2.53
CA LEU A 204 3.99 -14.69 -1.43
C LEU A 204 3.30 -15.64 -0.44
N GLN A 205 2.57 -16.65 -0.93
CA GLN A 205 1.96 -17.68 -0.07
C GLN A 205 2.99 -18.44 0.75
N ARG A 206 4.13 -18.77 0.17
CA ARG A 206 5.24 -19.44 0.89
C ARG A 206 5.85 -18.57 1.98
N LEU A 207 5.69 -17.25 1.95
CA LEU A 207 6.15 -16.31 2.97
C LEU A 207 5.10 -16.01 4.04
N GLU A 208 3.86 -16.46 3.88
CA GLU A 208 2.79 -16.23 4.85
C GLU A 208 3.15 -16.67 6.29
N PRO A 209 3.83 -17.82 6.52
CA PRO A 209 4.26 -18.19 7.87
C PRO A 209 5.25 -17.20 8.49
N ALA A 210 6.14 -16.59 7.70
CA ALA A 210 7.04 -15.55 8.18
C ALA A 210 6.31 -14.25 8.55
N PHE A 211 5.28 -13.87 7.81
CA PHE A 211 4.44 -12.73 8.17
C PHE A 211 3.64 -12.97 9.45
N LYS A 212 3.08 -14.18 9.63
CA LYS A 212 2.39 -14.57 10.87
C LYS A 212 3.34 -14.57 12.08
N LEU A 213 4.56 -15.09 11.91
CA LEU A 213 5.59 -15.04 12.95
C LEU A 213 5.90 -13.60 13.36
N LEU A 214 6.06 -12.69 12.39
CA LEU A 214 6.27 -11.27 12.67
C LEU A 214 5.13 -10.67 13.48
N GLU A 215 3.89 -10.93 13.12
CA GLU A 215 2.71 -10.40 13.81
C GLU A 215 2.59 -10.89 15.24
N GLN A 216 2.95 -12.14 15.49
CA GLN A 216 2.84 -12.78 16.79
C GLN A 216 4.01 -12.48 17.75
N SER A 217 5.21 -12.26 17.19
CA SER A 217 6.44 -12.26 17.98
C SER A 217 7.35 -11.04 17.79
N PHE A 218 6.88 -9.96 17.13
CA PHE A 218 7.71 -8.79 16.78
C PHE A 218 8.40 -8.10 17.98
N THR A 219 7.84 -8.23 19.18
CA THR A 219 8.41 -7.67 20.42
C THR A 219 9.66 -8.41 20.87
N GLN A 220 9.80 -9.66 20.44
CA GLN A 220 10.93 -10.53 20.79
C GLN A 220 12.06 -10.43 19.74
N PRO A 221 13.27 -10.84 20.08
CA PRO A 221 14.32 -11.01 19.07
C PRO A 221 13.92 -12.08 18.05
N ILE A 222 13.53 -11.68 16.86
CA ILE A 222 13.28 -12.59 15.75
C ILE A 222 14.53 -12.62 14.88
N GLU A 223 15.15 -13.79 14.78
CA GLU A 223 16.27 -14.00 13.87
C GLU A 223 15.79 -14.46 12.48
N VAL A 224 16.63 -14.29 11.50
CA VAL A 224 16.36 -14.76 10.13
C VAL A 224 16.10 -16.26 10.09
N ARG A 225 16.79 -17.03 10.96
CA ARG A 225 16.62 -18.49 11.04
C ARG A 225 15.21 -18.90 11.47
N ASP A 226 14.58 -18.11 12.36
CA ASP A 226 13.24 -18.43 12.89
C ASP A 226 12.20 -18.26 11.77
N ALA A 227 12.30 -17.17 11.01
CA ALA A 227 11.45 -16.94 9.85
C ALA A 227 11.70 -17.94 8.70
N ALA A 228 12.96 -18.31 8.48
CA ALA A 228 13.32 -19.32 7.50
C ALA A 228 12.75 -20.68 7.87
N HIS A 229 12.86 -21.08 9.14
CA HIS A 229 12.29 -22.33 9.65
C HIS A 229 10.76 -22.35 9.52
N ALA A 230 10.09 -21.25 9.87
CA ALA A 230 8.63 -21.13 9.69
C ALA A 230 8.20 -21.35 8.21
N CYS A 231 9.04 -20.93 7.25
CA CYS A 231 8.80 -21.11 5.82
C CYS A 231 9.36 -22.43 5.25
N ALA A 232 9.86 -23.34 6.09
CA ALA A 232 10.55 -24.57 5.66
C ALA A 232 11.72 -24.32 4.68
N MET A 233 12.54 -23.29 4.96
CA MET A 233 13.67 -22.87 4.13
C MET A 233 14.96 -22.82 4.95
N SER A 234 16.12 -22.95 4.27
CA SER A 234 17.40 -22.57 4.88
C SER A 234 17.49 -21.04 5.01
N SER A 235 18.25 -20.52 5.98
CA SER A 235 18.40 -19.07 6.18
C SER A 235 18.89 -18.34 4.93
N SER A 236 19.85 -18.89 4.20
CA SER A 236 20.40 -18.30 2.99
C SER A 236 19.35 -18.26 1.86
N HIS A 237 18.60 -19.36 1.68
CA HIS A 237 17.51 -19.40 0.71
C HIS A 237 16.41 -18.40 1.07
N PHE A 238 15.98 -18.38 2.34
CA PHE A 238 14.96 -17.46 2.83
C PHE A 238 15.35 -15.99 2.62
N MET A 239 16.56 -15.59 3.00
CA MET A 239 17.02 -14.20 2.81
C MET A 239 16.93 -13.75 1.35
N LYS A 240 17.42 -14.57 0.43
CA LYS A 240 17.36 -14.30 -1.01
C LYS A 240 15.92 -14.30 -1.52
N PHE A 241 15.15 -15.31 -1.14
CA PHE A 241 13.76 -15.49 -1.55
C PHE A 241 12.88 -14.34 -1.04
N PHE A 242 12.98 -14.00 0.25
CA PHE A 242 12.23 -12.89 0.85
C PHE A 242 12.56 -11.57 0.16
N LYS A 243 13.85 -11.25 -0.04
CA LYS A 243 14.27 -10.01 -0.69
C LYS A 243 13.77 -9.93 -2.14
N LEU A 244 13.80 -11.01 -2.89
CA LEU A 244 13.30 -11.04 -4.26
C LEU A 244 11.79 -10.86 -4.33
N THR A 245 11.04 -11.50 -3.42
CA THR A 245 9.57 -11.49 -3.41
C THR A 245 9.02 -10.19 -2.83
N VAL A 246 9.55 -9.75 -1.67
CA VAL A 246 9.04 -8.58 -0.92
C VAL A 246 9.75 -7.28 -1.36
N GLY A 247 10.87 -7.38 -2.06
CA GLY A 247 11.66 -6.23 -2.53
C GLY A 247 12.50 -5.54 -1.45
N GLN A 248 12.59 -6.11 -0.24
CA GLN A 248 13.43 -5.64 0.86
C GLN A 248 13.87 -6.81 1.75
N THR A 249 14.89 -6.60 2.58
CA THR A 249 15.35 -7.65 3.49
C THR A 249 14.32 -7.91 4.61
N PHE A 250 14.31 -9.12 5.16
CA PHE A 250 13.44 -9.47 6.29
C PHE A 250 13.66 -8.54 7.51
N ARG A 251 14.91 -8.19 7.80
CA ARG A 251 15.24 -7.24 8.89
C ARG A 251 14.68 -5.84 8.64
N ALA A 252 14.77 -5.33 7.41
CA ALA A 252 14.19 -4.04 7.07
C ALA A 252 12.66 -4.07 7.18
N TYR A 253 12.04 -5.17 6.79
CA TYR A 253 10.59 -5.38 6.91
C TYR A 253 10.16 -5.43 8.39
N LEU A 254 10.84 -6.21 9.25
CA LEU A 254 10.60 -6.24 10.69
C LEU A 254 10.76 -4.85 11.33
N THR A 255 11.78 -4.11 10.90
CA THR A 255 12.00 -2.74 11.37
C THR A 255 10.83 -1.82 11.00
N SER A 256 10.36 -1.87 9.76
CA SER A 256 9.19 -1.09 9.31
C SER A 256 7.93 -1.48 10.10
N PHE A 257 7.75 -2.77 10.38
CA PHE A 257 6.65 -3.28 11.19
C PHE A 257 6.69 -2.69 12.62
N ARG A 258 7.84 -2.76 13.29
CA ARG A 258 8.04 -2.20 14.63
C ARG A 258 7.81 -0.69 14.69
N ILE A 259 8.26 0.04 13.68
CA ILE A 259 8.04 1.49 13.57
C ILE A 259 6.54 1.82 13.37
N ALA A 260 5.82 1.05 12.57
CA ALA A 260 4.38 1.22 12.40
C ALA A 260 3.62 1.02 13.73
N LYS A 261 4.02 0.01 14.52
CA LYS A 261 3.52 -0.21 15.89
C LYS A 261 3.83 0.96 16.82
N ALA A 262 5.09 1.42 16.80
CA ALA A 262 5.50 2.56 17.62
C ALA A 262 4.69 3.82 17.29
N GLN A 263 4.41 4.08 16.03
CA GLN A 263 3.56 5.20 15.62
C GLN A 263 2.16 5.11 16.22
N HIS A 264 1.57 3.91 16.29
CA HIS A 264 0.28 3.71 16.95
C HIS A 264 0.33 4.02 18.45
N LEU A 265 1.33 3.50 19.14
CA LEU A 265 1.50 3.74 20.58
C LEU A 265 1.76 5.22 20.89
N LEU A 266 2.53 5.91 20.06
CA LEU A 266 2.80 7.34 20.21
C LEU A 266 1.56 8.23 20.05
N MET A 267 0.57 7.80 19.24
CA MET A 267 -0.66 8.55 19.02
C MET A 267 -1.71 8.35 20.12
N ASN A 268 -1.73 7.19 20.75
CA ASN A 268 -2.84 6.77 21.60
C ASN A 268 -2.47 6.71 23.10
N ASN A 269 -1.19 6.90 23.46
CA ASN A 269 -0.72 6.72 24.82
C ASN A 269 0.28 7.77 25.25
N GLU A 270 0.26 8.12 26.54
CA GLU A 270 1.28 8.95 27.19
C GLU A 270 2.48 8.16 27.70
N ILE A 271 2.58 6.88 27.36
CA ILE A 271 3.67 5.99 27.75
C ILE A 271 5.03 6.63 27.39
N PRO A 272 6.05 6.55 28.25
CA PRO A 272 7.40 7.05 27.97
C PRO A 272 7.97 6.47 26.67
N ILE A 273 8.67 7.31 25.89
CA ILE A 273 9.24 6.88 24.59
C ILE A 273 10.22 5.71 24.78
N ALA A 274 10.94 5.68 25.90
CA ALA A 274 11.83 4.58 26.26
C ALA A 274 11.05 3.26 26.37
N GLU A 275 9.92 3.29 27.04
CA GLU A 275 9.06 2.12 27.21
C GLU A 275 8.43 1.68 25.88
N ILE A 276 7.96 2.64 25.04
CA ILE A 276 7.48 2.31 23.69
C ILE A 276 8.56 1.62 22.88
N SER A 277 9.83 2.09 22.95
CA SER A 277 10.92 1.47 22.21
C SER A 277 11.11 -0.01 22.60
N GLN A 278 11.00 -0.32 23.88
CA GLN A 278 11.08 -1.69 24.40
C GLN A 278 9.86 -2.53 23.99
N GLN A 279 8.66 -1.99 24.17
CA GLN A 279 7.41 -2.67 23.79
C GLN A 279 7.34 -3.06 22.30
N VAL A 280 7.99 -2.27 21.43
CA VAL A 280 8.06 -2.62 20.01
C VAL A 280 9.32 -3.41 19.62
N GLY A 281 10.10 -3.88 20.59
CA GLY A 281 11.20 -4.82 20.38
C GLY A 281 12.54 -4.18 20.01
N PHE A 282 12.78 -2.89 20.31
CA PHE A 282 14.11 -2.28 20.19
C PHE A 282 14.88 -2.40 21.50
N CYS A 283 16.14 -2.86 21.41
CA CYS A 283 17.03 -2.98 22.58
C CYS A 283 17.61 -1.64 23.05
N SER A 284 17.57 -0.59 22.23
CA SER A 284 18.12 0.74 22.52
C SER A 284 17.17 1.83 22.09
N GLN A 285 16.85 2.75 23.00
CA GLN A 285 16.05 3.93 22.73
C GLN A 285 16.73 4.86 21.71
N SER A 286 18.06 5.00 21.76
CA SER A 286 18.82 5.83 20.82
C SER A 286 18.70 5.29 19.42
N TYR A 287 18.94 3.99 19.23
CA TYR A 287 18.79 3.32 17.94
C TYR A 287 17.35 3.39 17.43
N PHE A 288 16.35 3.19 18.30
CA PHE A 288 14.96 3.40 17.98
C PHE A 288 14.70 4.83 17.44
N GLY A 289 15.22 5.85 18.12
CA GLY A 289 15.06 7.26 17.72
C GLY A 289 15.65 7.56 16.35
N GLU A 290 16.84 7.02 16.04
CA GLU A 290 17.50 7.15 14.75
C GLU A 290 16.71 6.48 13.63
N VAL A 291 16.32 5.23 13.84
CA VAL A 291 15.53 4.45 12.87
C VAL A 291 14.15 5.08 12.64
N PHE A 292 13.49 5.50 13.72
CA PHE A 292 12.20 6.18 13.63
C PHE A 292 12.33 7.48 12.81
N ARG A 293 13.35 8.30 13.07
CA ARG A 293 13.60 9.52 12.31
C ARG A 293 13.92 9.23 10.84
N ALA A 294 14.70 8.21 10.56
CA ALA A 294 15.04 7.81 9.20
C ALA A 294 13.79 7.38 8.40
N LEU A 295 12.92 6.56 8.99
CA LEU A 295 11.73 6.04 8.32
C LEU A 295 10.54 7.02 8.36
N VAL A 296 10.38 7.78 9.44
CA VAL A 296 9.20 8.65 9.64
C VAL A 296 9.50 10.11 9.25
N GLY A 297 10.76 10.50 9.18
CA GLY A 297 11.18 11.87 8.83
C GLY A 297 11.10 12.86 9.99
N THR A 298 10.77 12.40 11.21
CA THR A 298 10.72 13.23 12.43
C THR A 298 11.03 12.39 13.67
N THR A 299 11.33 13.02 14.80
CA THR A 299 11.61 12.28 16.05
C THR A 299 10.32 11.70 16.66
N PRO A 300 10.39 10.63 17.47
CA PRO A 300 9.24 10.09 18.20
C PRO A 300 8.51 11.15 19.04
N ARG A 301 9.27 12.02 19.70
CA ARG A 301 8.74 13.14 20.54
C ARG A 301 7.93 14.13 19.69
N THR A 302 8.51 14.58 18.57
CA THR A 302 7.82 15.53 17.67
C THR A 302 6.62 14.86 17.00
N TYR A 303 6.70 13.56 16.68
CA TYR A 303 5.59 12.80 16.13
C TYR A 303 4.40 12.77 17.10
N ARG A 304 4.63 12.45 18.38
CA ARG A 304 3.61 12.47 19.44
C ARG A 304 2.94 13.84 19.55
N GLN A 305 3.73 14.91 19.66
CA GLN A 305 3.19 16.27 19.78
C GLN A 305 2.27 16.65 18.63
N ARG A 306 2.61 16.27 17.40
CA ARG A 306 1.81 16.57 16.20
C ARG A 306 0.57 15.70 16.05
N SER A 307 0.51 14.56 16.72
CA SER A 307 -0.63 13.65 16.68
C SER A 307 -1.73 14.05 17.66
N LEU A 308 -1.38 14.84 18.70
CA LEU A 308 -2.29 15.32 19.73
C LEU A 308 -2.93 16.69 19.40
N THR A 309 -2.45 17.36 18.35
CA THR A 309 -3.01 18.60 17.78
C THR A 309 -3.79 18.34 16.49
#